data_886c12890e257a0f285f7aa9dd8c6ab3
#
_entry.id   886c12890e257a0f285f7aa9dd8c6ab3
#
_cell.length_a   1.000
_cell.length_b   1.000
_cell.length_c   1.000
_cell.angle_alpha   90.00
_cell.angle_beta   90.00
_cell.angle_gamma   90.00
#
_symmetry.space_group_name_H-M   'P 1'
#
loop_
_entity.id
_entity.type
_entity.pdbx_description
1 polymer ?
#
loop_
_entity_poly.entity_id
_entity_poly.type
_entity_poly.pdbx_seq_one_letter_code
_entity_poly.pdbx_strand_id
1 'polypeptide(L)'
;MEINLLISELIAGGLVLLSFLMLSNAIKVNRKPNIYFGICLFIWSSFWWDEVLFRDLLAQDYAVFAGARFMQFLTPLVFYLSVLFYSNPYYKYSAKDSGHCILPLLFLFLLLCKPVVGESLFQGLYLFFVLGNSLVYITLAYFKIQRHRKNIEGFASNKENIDLNWIRYIIYAFIAASVIAAFYNIFTTQKSLNIYINLFFLVVVYLVAFHTVRQKEIYPKGLRIEDVIAESDETETNSKNKLVDDAELEELKIKLTILMEKDKPYLDNDLNLIRLAEKMCISGHQLSYVINQGFEENFFYFVNKYRVKKAMELLKNSEYDKLTILAIGFESGFNSKTSFNTAFKKITTFTPTEYRKNRSDL
;
A
#
# COMPACT_ATOMS: atom_id res chain seq x y z
N MET A 1 34.63 8.31 -10.03
CA MET A 1 33.71 9.23 -10.72
C MET A 1 32.80 8.44 -11.67
N GLU A 2 33.36 7.62 -12.56
CA GLU A 2 32.61 6.83 -13.56
C GLU A 2 31.59 5.85 -12.97
N ILE A 3 31.92 5.11 -11.90
CA ILE A 3 31.00 4.13 -11.30
C ILE A 3 29.78 4.83 -10.68
N ASN A 4 29.94 5.97 -10.02
CA ASN A 4 28.82 6.70 -9.45
C ASN A 4 27.88 7.24 -10.53
N LEU A 5 28.44 7.75 -11.62
CA LEU A 5 27.68 8.22 -12.78
C LEU A 5 26.88 7.07 -13.41
N LEU A 6 27.51 5.90 -13.62
CA LEU A 6 26.83 4.71 -14.12
C LEU A 6 25.64 4.28 -13.23
N ILE A 7 25.82 4.31 -11.90
CA ILE A 7 24.74 4.00 -10.96
C ILE A 7 23.61 5.03 -11.07
N SER A 8 23.94 6.32 -11.16
CA SER A 8 22.96 7.40 -11.35
C SER A 8 22.16 7.25 -12.65
N GLU A 9 22.83 6.87 -13.75
CA GLU A 9 22.21 6.58 -15.05
C GLU A 9 21.26 5.38 -14.96
N LEU A 10 21.67 4.29 -14.28
CA LEU A 10 20.83 3.12 -14.08
C LEU A 10 19.59 3.43 -13.24
N ILE A 11 19.71 4.26 -12.21
CA ILE A 11 18.56 4.69 -11.39
C ILE A 11 17.62 5.55 -12.24
N ALA A 12 18.15 6.58 -12.90
CA ALA A 12 17.35 7.48 -13.72
C ALA A 12 16.61 6.72 -14.83
N GLY A 13 17.34 5.91 -15.60
CA GLY A 13 16.78 5.08 -16.67
C GLY A 13 15.75 4.06 -16.16
N GLY A 14 16.04 3.39 -15.05
CA GLY A 14 15.13 2.45 -14.40
C GLY A 14 13.82 3.09 -13.96
N LEU A 15 13.88 4.28 -13.35
CA LEU A 15 12.69 5.04 -12.94
C LEU A 15 11.88 5.55 -14.13
N VAL A 16 12.53 6.03 -15.19
CA VAL A 16 11.86 6.45 -16.43
C VAL A 16 11.17 5.27 -17.11
N LEU A 17 11.84 4.12 -17.23
CA LEU A 17 11.24 2.91 -17.79
C LEU A 17 10.02 2.46 -16.98
N LEU A 18 10.14 2.42 -15.65
CA LEU A 18 9.06 2.02 -14.77
C LEU A 18 7.89 3.02 -14.85
N SER A 19 8.19 4.32 -14.90
CA SER A 19 7.19 5.37 -15.15
C SER A 19 6.43 5.12 -16.45
N PHE A 20 7.14 4.85 -17.55
CA PHE A 20 6.53 4.54 -18.85
C PHE A 20 5.60 3.33 -18.77
N LEU A 21 6.02 2.23 -18.12
CA LEU A 21 5.19 1.05 -17.92
C LEU A 21 3.90 1.34 -17.12
N MET A 22 3.99 2.23 -16.11
CA MET A 22 2.83 2.66 -15.34
C MET A 22 1.87 3.52 -16.16
N LEU A 23 2.40 4.52 -16.86
CA LEU A 23 1.60 5.48 -17.65
C LEU A 23 0.93 4.80 -18.85
N SER A 24 1.63 3.86 -19.51
CA SER A 24 1.09 3.08 -20.63
C SER A 24 0.06 2.03 -20.23
N ASN A 25 -0.19 1.86 -18.91
CA ASN A 25 -1.07 0.82 -18.36
C ASN A 25 -0.68 -0.61 -18.79
N ALA A 26 0.62 -0.89 -18.92
CA ALA A 26 1.13 -2.20 -19.31
C ALA A 26 0.68 -3.33 -18.37
N ILE A 27 0.46 -3.03 -17.09
CA ILE A 27 0.04 -3.98 -16.06
C ILE A 27 -1.47 -4.27 -16.10
N LYS A 28 -2.28 -3.45 -16.80
CA LYS A 28 -3.73 -3.60 -17.01
C LYS A 28 -4.60 -3.64 -15.74
N VAL A 29 -4.05 -3.38 -14.57
CA VAL A 29 -4.77 -3.28 -13.29
C VAL A 29 -4.51 -1.93 -12.63
N ASN A 30 -5.45 -1.47 -11.79
CA ASN A 30 -5.29 -0.24 -11.00
C ASN A 30 -4.89 1.01 -11.84
N ARG A 31 -5.50 1.20 -13.02
CA ARG A 31 -5.09 2.21 -14.01
C ARG A 31 -4.90 3.61 -13.42
N LYS A 32 -5.89 4.11 -12.68
CA LYS A 32 -5.86 5.48 -12.14
C LYS A 32 -4.73 5.69 -11.12
N PRO A 33 -4.57 4.84 -10.09
CA PRO A 33 -3.41 4.92 -9.20
C PRO A 33 -2.07 4.82 -9.93
N ASN A 34 -1.96 3.92 -10.91
CA ASN A 34 -0.73 3.72 -11.68
C ASN A 34 -0.31 4.97 -12.46
N ILE A 35 -1.26 5.77 -12.98
CA ILE A 35 -0.95 7.05 -13.63
C ILE A 35 -0.27 8.00 -12.64
N TYR A 36 -0.84 8.21 -11.46
CA TYR A 36 -0.23 9.08 -10.45
C TYR A 36 1.12 8.56 -9.97
N PHE A 37 1.24 7.25 -9.79
CA PHE A 37 2.50 6.64 -9.41
C PHE A 37 3.56 6.77 -10.52
N GLY A 38 3.17 6.59 -11.79
CA GLY A 38 4.04 6.81 -12.94
C GLY A 38 4.55 8.26 -13.02
N ILE A 39 3.66 9.25 -12.82
CA ILE A 39 4.06 10.66 -12.74
C ILE A 39 5.06 10.87 -11.58
N CYS A 40 4.79 10.28 -10.40
CA CYS A 40 5.70 10.35 -9.25
C CYS A 40 7.07 9.79 -9.60
N LEU A 41 7.16 8.62 -10.24
CA LEU A 41 8.42 7.98 -10.64
C LEU A 41 9.19 8.83 -11.67
N PHE A 42 8.48 9.45 -12.61
CA PHE A 42 9.08 10.36 -13.58
C PHE A 42 9.71 11.58 -12.89
N ILE A 43 8.96 12.23 -11.99
CA ILE A 43 9.48 13.38 -11.23
C ILE A 43 10.63 12.91 -10.32
N TRP A 44 10.51 11.75 -9.69
CA TRP A 44 11.57 11.21 -8.85
C TRP A 44 12.85 10.94 -9.64
N SER A 45 12.77 10.47 -10.89
CA SER A 45 13.97 10.28 -11.73
C SER A 45 14.78 11.57 -11.94
N SER A 46 14.11 12.73 -11.92
CA SER A 46 14.76 14.03 -12.17
C SER A 46 15.82 14.42 -11.12
N PHE A 47 15.81 13.80 -9.94
CA PHE A 47 16.86 14.04 -8.93
C PHE A 47 18.24 13.56 -9.40
N TRP A 48 18.31 12.58 -10.29
CA TRP A 48 19.55 12.10 -10.89
C TRP A 48 19.86 12.77 -12.23
N TRP A 49 18.89 13.41 -12.90
CA TRP A 49 19.14 14.17 -14.11
C TRP A 49 20.05 15.38 -13.87
N ASP A 50 20.02 15.96 -12.69
CA ASP A 50 20.90 17.05 -12.29
C ASP A 50 22.39 16.66 -12.46
N GLU A 51 22.73 15.40 -12.15
CA GLU A 51 24.10 14.89 -12.25
C GLU A 51 24.44 14.37 -13.66
N VAL A 52 23.47 13.73 -14.31
CA VAL A 52 23.65 13.00 -15.58
C VAL A 52 23.55 13.92 -16.81
N LEU A 53 22.57 14.82 -16.84
CA LEU A 53 22.19 15.56 -18.05
C LEU A 53 22.27 17.08 -17.93
N PHE A 54 21.97 17.64 -16.77
CA PHE A 54 21.66 19.07 -16.66
C PHE A 54 22.60 19.85 -15.75
N ARG A 55 23.73 19.29 -15.33
CA ARG A 55 24.66 19.92 -14.38
C ARG A 55 25.06 21.34 -14.77
N ASP A 56 25.50 21.50 -15.99
CA ASP A 56 25.98 22.80 -16.49
C ASP A 56 24.83 23.78 -16.73
N LEU A 57 23.70 23.27 -17.24
CA LEU A 57 22.51 24.07 -17.52
C LEU A 57 21.88 24.64 -16.24
N LEU A 58 21.77 23.81 -15.20
CA LEU A 58 21.27 24.23 -13.88
C LEU A 58 22.19 25.26 -13.19
N ALA A 59 23.47 25.22 -13.48
CA ALA A 59 24.44 26.21 -12.95
C ALA A 59 24.38 27.56 -13.66
N GLN A 60 24.00 27.57 -14.94
CA GLN A 60 24.04 28.78 -15.79
C GLN A 60 22.69 29.52 -15.82
N ASP A 61 21.58 28.82 -15.74
CA ASP A 61 20.24 29.40 -15.88
C ASP A 61 19.39 29.18 -14.62
N TYR A 62 19.08 30.29 -13.93
CA TYR A 62 18.27 30.27 -12.71
C TYR A 62 16.82 29.82 -12.98
N ALA A 63 16.23 30.14 -14.13
CA ALA A 63 14.87 29.73 -14.44
C ALA A 63 14.76 28.21 -14.59
N VAL A 64 15.76 27.59 -15.22
CA VAL A 64 15.88 26.14 -15.34
C VAL A 64 16.08 25.50 -13.96
N PHE A 65 16.96 26.06 -13.13
CA PHE A 65 17.15 25.63 -11.75
C PHE A 65 15.84 25.69 -10.95
N ALA A 66 15.14 26.83 -10.96
CA ALA A 66 13.90 27.02 -10.21
C ALA A 66 12.79 26.05 -10.69
N GLY A 67 12.67 25.87 -12.02
CA GLY A 67 11.72 24.91 -12.60
C GLY A 67 12.00 23.47 -12.18
N ALA A 68 13.27 23.03 -12.24
CA ALA A 68 13.66 21.69 -11.80
C ALA A 68 13.39 21.48 -10.29
N ARG A 69 13.75 22.44 -9.43
CA ARG A 69 13.51 22.38 -7.99
C ARG A 69 12.02 22.40 -7.66
N PHE A 70 11.22 23.20 -8.36
CA PHE A 70 9.76 23.17 -8.19
C PHE A 70 9.17 21.83 -8.59
N MET A 71 9.57 21.25 -9.72
CA MET A 71 9.12 19.92 -10.15
C MET A 71 9.49 18.85 -9.10
N GLN A 72 10.72 18.85 -8.63
CA GLN A 72 11.20 17.92 -7.59
C GLN A 72 10.43 18.08 -6.27
N PHE A 73 10.06 19.31 -5.89
CA PHE A 73 9.26 19.60 -4.70
C PHE A 73 7.87 18.95 -4.73
N LEU A 74 7.30 18.70 -5.91
CA LEU A 74 5.98 18.04 -6.05
C LEU A 74 6.04 16.53 -5.80
N THR A 75 7.22 15.90 -5.75
CA THR A 75 7.34 14.43 -5.61
C THR A 75 6.57 13.87 -4.41
N PRO A 76 6.68 14.37 -3.17
CA PRO A 76 5.95 13.84 -2.02
C PRO A 76 4.43 14.00 -2.16
N LEU A 77 3.96 15.11 -2.73
CA LEU A 77 2.54 15.34 -3.00
C LEU A 77 2.00 14.33 -4.01
N VAL A 78 2.68 14.14 -5.15
CA VAL A 78 2.23 13.19 -6.19
C VAL A 78 2.32 11.75 -5.68
N PHE A 79 3.32 11.42 -4.86
CA PHE A 79 3.38 10.15 -4.15
C PHE A 79 2.15 9.94 -3.25
N TYR A 80 1.80 10.92 -2.43
CA TYR A 80 0.60 10.86 -1.60
C TYR A 80 -0.68 10.69 -2.44
N LEU A 81 -0.82 11.41 -3.56
CA LEU A 81 -1.96 11.26 -4.47
C LEU A 81 -2.03 9.84 -5.05
N SER A 82 -0.90 9.23 -5.39
CA SER A 82 -0.89 7.84 -5.84
C SER A 82 -1.41 6.89 -4.76
N VAL A 83 -0.96 7.06 -3.52
CA VAL A 83 -1.44 6.28 -2.36
C VAL A 83 -2.93 6.51 -2.11
N LEU A 84 -3.41 7.76 -2.24
CA LEU A 84 -4.83 8.10 -2.12
C LEU A 84 -5.67 7.31 -3.11
N PHE A 85 -5.27 7.25 -4.40
CA PHE A 85 -6.00 6.51 -5.42
C PHE A 85 -5.81 4.99 -5.33
N TYR A 86 -4.67 4.49 -4.84
CA TYR A 86 -4.54 3.06 -4.50
C TYR A 86 -5.47 2.65 -3.37
N SER A 87 -5.67 3.54 -2.39
CA SER A 87 -6.58 3.27 -1.26
C SER A 87 -8.05 3.54 -1.58
N ASN A 88 -8.37 4.38 -2.58
CA ASN A 88 -9.70 4.66 -3.06
C ASN A 88 -9.68 5.14 -4.53
N PRO A 89 -9.83 4.23 -5.52
CA PRO A 89 -9.78 4.59 -6.94
C PRO A 89 -10.96 5.49 -7.39
N TYR A 90 -12.06 5.52 -6.61
CA TYR A 90 -13.25 6.33 -6.87
C TYR A 90 -13.23 7.69 -6.18
N TYR A 91 -12.11 8.02 -5.50
CA TYR A 91 -11.97 9.31 -4.83
C TYR A 91 -12.28 10.48 -5.77
N LYS A 92 -13.14 11.38 -5.30
CA LYS A 92 -13.49 12.63 -5.98
C LYS A 92 -12.86 13.79 -5.23
N TYR A 93 -12.19 14.67 -5.96
CA TYR A 93 -11.63 15.88 -5.38
C TYR A 93 -12.75 16.78 -4.82
N SER A 94 -12.52 17.30 -3.64
CA SER A 94 -13.39 18.27 -2.97
C SER A 94 -12.69 19.62 -2.82
N ALA A 95 -13.43 20.66 -2.46
CA ALA A 95 -12.85 21.98 -2.20
C ALA A 95 -11.79 21.97 -1.08
N LYS A 96 -11.86 21.00 -0.14
CA LYS A 96 -10.87 20.83 0.93
C LYS A 96 -9.50 20.39 0.40
N ASP A 97 -9.46 19.71 -0.73
CA ASP A 97 -8.22 19.22 -1.33
C ASP A 97 -7.40 20.36 -1.97
N SER A 98 -8.01 21.54 -2.21
CA SER A 98 -7.28 22.73 -2.65
C SER A 98 -6.19 23.17 -1.67
N GLY A 99 -6.30 22.78 -0.39
CA GLY A 99 -5.25 22.97 0.61
C GLY A 99 -3.90 22.35 0.23
N HIS A 100 -3.90 21.30 -0.59
CA HIS A 100 -2.66 20.69 -1.09
C HIS A 100 -1.87 21.60 -2.06
N CYS A 101 -2.49 22.65 -2.61
CA CYS A 101 -1.80 23.62 -3.47
C CYS A 101 -1.01 24.68 -2.65
N ILE A 102 -1.29 24.83 -1.36
CA ILE A 102 -0.70 25.91 -0.54
C ILE A 102 0.83 25.77 -0.46
N LEU A 103 1.33 24.60 -0.07
CA LEU A 103 2.78 24.38 0.07
C LEU A 103 3.53 24.54 -1.27
N PRO A 104 3.07 23.96 -2.40
CA PRO A 104 3.68 24.23 -3.70
C PRO A 104 3.69 25.71 -4.10
N LEU A 105 2.60 26.44 -3.88
CA LEU A 105 2.54 27.87 -4.20
C LEU A 105 3.50 28.71 -3.34
N LEU A 106 3.58 28.42 -2.04
CA LEU A 106 4.54 29.10 -1.15
C LEU A 106 5.99 28.80 -1.54
N PHE A 107 6.28 27.55 -1.92
CA PHE A 107 7.63 27.19 -2.37
C PHE A 107 7.98 27.84 -3.71
N LEU A 108 7.05 27.90 -4.65
CA LEU A 108 7.23 28.64 -5.90
C LEU A 108 7.50 30.11 -5.64
N PHE A 109 6.75 30.73 -4.74
CA PHE A 109 6.97 32.12 -4.33
C PHE A 109 8.37 32.30 -3.73
N LEU A 110 8.83 31.39 -2.86
CA LEU A 110 10.19 31.42 -2.32
C LEU A 110 11.26 31.38 -3.44
N LEU A 111 11.09 30.49 -4.44
CA LEU A 111 12.00 30.41 -5.57
C LEU A 111 12.04 31.72 -6.37
N LEU A 112 10.89 32.35 -6.60
CA LEU A 112 10.81 33.64 -7.30
C LEU A 112 11.45 34.79 -6.50
N CYS A 113 11.45 34.72 -5.18
CA CYS A 113 12.03 35.73 -4.30
C CYS A 113 13.56 35.57 -4.11
N LYS A 114 14.20 34.51 -4.61
CA LYS A 114 15.64 34.30 -4.42
C LYS A 114 16.50 35.50 -4.76
N PRO A 115 16.27 36.27 -5.83
CA PRO A 115 17.11 37.43 -6.16
C PRO A 115 17.07 38.56 -5.12
N VAL A 116 16.03 38.59 -4.25
CA VAL A 116 15.82 39.67 -3.26
C VAL A 116 16.15 39.18 -1.84
N VAL A 117 16.15 37.86 -1.63
CA VAL A 117 16.39 37.24 -0.31
C VAL A 117 17.86 36.90 -0.17
N GLY A 118 18.47 37.21 0.98
CA GLY A 118 19.87 36.86 1.25
C GLY A 118 20.08 35.33 1.20
N GLU A 119 21.23 34.91 0.65
CA GLU A 119 21.53 33.49 0.36
C GLU A 119 21.34 32.56 1.58
N SER A 120 21.82 32.98 2.76
CA SER A 120 21.69 32.17 4.00
C SER A 120 20.23 31.95 4.41
N LEU A 121 19.41 33.01 4.33
CA LEU A 121 17.99 32.93 4.65
C LEU A 121 17.24 32.07 3.60
N PHE A 122 17.59 32.26 2.32
CA PHE A 122 17.02 31.45 1.24
C PHE A 122 17.30 29.95 1.45
N GLN A 123 18.53 29.58 1.73
CA GLN A 123 18.93 28.17 1.98
C GLN A 123 18.20 27.58 3.18
N GLY A 124 18.06 28.35 4.28
CA GLY A 124 17.30 27.92 5.47
C GLY A 124 15.83 27.66 5.16
N LEU A 125 15.17 28.63 4.48
CA LEU A 125 13.77 28.49 4.07
C LEU A 125 13.57 27.37 3.05
N TYR A 126 14.45 27.24 2.08
CA TYR A 126 14.43 26.16 1.09
C TYR A 126 14.44 24.78 1.77
N LEU A 127 15.39 24.57 2.68
CA LEU A 127 15.50 23.33 3.44
C LEU A 127 14.24 23.08 4.30
N PHE A 128 13.74 24.11 4.97
CA PHE A 128 12.52 24.05 5.78
C PHE A 128 11.32 23.59 4.93
N PHE A 129 11.10 24.19 3.75
CA PHE A 129 10.00 23.83 2.87
C PHE A 129 10.15 22.41 2.33
N VAL A 130 11.34 22.01 1.88
CA VAL A 130 11.58 20.66 1.32
C VAL A 130 11.36 19.58 2.37
N LEU A 131 11.93 19.75 3.57
CA LEU A 131 11.78 18.78 4.66
C LEU A 131 10.34 18.77 5.20
N GLY A 132 9.74 19.95 5.40
CA GLY A 132 8.37 20.09 5.89
C GLY A 132 7.36 19.46 4.93
N ASN A 133 7.47 19.73 3.63
CA ASN A 133 6.64 19.13 2.58
C ASN A 133 6.76 17.59 2.57
N SER A 134 7.98 17.08 2.63
CA SER A 134 8.23 15.64 2.67
C SER A 134 7.65 15.01 3.91
N LEU A 135 7.83 15.60 5.09
CA LEU A 135 7.29 15.11 6.35
C LEU A 135 5.75 15.04 6.33
N VAL A 136 5.10 16.12 5.85
CA VAL A 136 3.63 16.19 5.77
C VAL A 136 3.08 15.07 4.89
N TYR A 137 3.54 14.97 3.63
CA TYR A 137 2.95 14.01 2.68
C TYR A 137 3.35 12.56 2.95
N ILE A 138 4.54 12.29 3.47
CA ILE A 138 4.94 10.94 3.92
C ILE A 138 4.07 10.50 5.10
N THR A 139 3.80 11.41 6.05
CA THR A 139 2.95 11.11 7.20
C THR A 139 1.50 10.83 6.77
N LEU A 140 0.95 11.68 5.88
CA LEU A 140 -0.39 11.47 5.32
C LEU A 140 -0.49 10.14 4.55
N ALA A 141 0.51 9.83 3.72
CA ALA A 141 0.58 8.56 2.97
C ALA A 141 0.63 7.36 3.93
N TYR A 142 1.45 7.43 4.98
CA TYR A 142 1.56 6.37 5.98
C TYR A 142 0.22 6.07 6.66
N PHE A 143 -0.46 7.08 7.18
CA PHE A 143 -1.77 6.91 7.82
C PHE A 143 -2.83 6.41 6.83
N LYS A 144 -2.79 6.88 5.57
CA LYS A 144 -3.71 6.41 4.53
C LYS A 144 -3.52 4.92 4.23
N ILE A 145 -2.27 4.43 4.17
CA ILE A 145 -1.97 3.01 3.99
C ILE A 145 -2.44 2.20 5.21
N GLN A 146 -2.22 2.70 6.43
CA GLN A 146 -2.70 2.02 7.64
C GLN A 146 -4.23 1.86 7.64
N ARG A 147 -4.96 2.91 7.25
CA ARG A 147 -6.42 2.84 7.13
C ARG A 147 -6.84 1.87 6.01
N HIS A 148 -6.18 1.93 4.85
CA HIS A 148 -6.43 1.00 3.75
C HIS A 148 -6.32 -0.47 4.21
N ARG A 149 -5.28 -0.81 4.98
CA ARG A 149 -5.08 -2.17 5.49
C ARG A 149 -6.20 -2.66 6.41
N LYS A 150 -6.83 -1.78 7.17
CA LYS A 150 -8.04 -2.13 7.93
C LYS A 150 -9.24 -2.33 7.01
N ASN A 151 -9.40 -1.46 6.03
CA ASN A 151 -10.55 -1.51 5.12
C ASN A 151 -10.57 -2.77 4.26
N ILE A 152 -9.41 -3.25 3.78
CA ILE A 152 -9.36 -4.50 2.99
C ILE A 152 -9.77 -5.74 3.79
N GLU A 153 -9.68 -5.72 5.12
CA GLU A 153 -10.18 -6.80 5.99
C GLU A 153 -11.70 -6.95 5.92
N GLY A 154 -12.42 -5.90 5.54
CA GLY A 154 -13.87 -5.94 5.37
C GLY A 154 -14.33 -6.68 4.11
N PHE A 155 -13.48 -6.86 3.09
CA PHE A 155 -13.91 -7.46 1.83
C PHE A 155 -12.99 -8.54 1.24
N ALA A 156 -11.75 -8.65 1.68
CA ALA A 156 -10.77 -9.59 1.14
C ALA A 156 -10.42 -10.68 2.15
N SER A 157 -10.52 -11.94 1.75
CA SER A 157 -10.06 -13.07 2.56
C SER A 157 -8.54 -13.29 2.49
N ASN A 158 -7.90 -12.65 1.51
CA ASN A 158 -6.46 -12.68 1.27
C ASN A 158 -5.96 -11.26 1.00
N LYS A 159 -4.95 -10.81 1.75
CA LYS A 159 -4.39 -9.46 1.65
C LYS A 159 -3.14 -9.38 0.77
N GLU A 160 -2.60 -10.52 0.36
CA GLU A 160 -1.34 -10.55 -0.38
C GLU A 160 -1.46 -9.81 -1.71
N ASN A 161 -0.51 -8.93 -1.97
CA ASN A 161 -0.44 -8.06 -3.16
C ASN A 161 -1.56 -7.00 -3.30
N ILE A 162 -2.41 -6.80 -2.27
CA ILE A 162 -3.40 -5.71 -2.23
C ILE A 162 -3.24 -4.78 -1.02
N ASP A 163 -2.42 -5.15 -0.03
CA ASP A 163 -2.25 -4.46 1.26
C ASP A 163 -1.33 -3.22 1.20
N LEU A 164 -0.75 -2.93 0.05
CA LEU A 164 0.17 -1.81 -0.20
C LEU A 164 1.40 -1.80 0.74
N ASN A 165 1.78 -2.94 1.33
CA ASN A 165 2.95 -3.01 2.20
C ASN A 165 4.24 -2.59 1.49
N TRP A 166 4.38 -2.86 0.20
CA TRP A 166 5.54 -2.46 -0.58
C TRP A 166 5.72 -0.93 -0.63
N ILE A 167 4.63 -0.16 -0.63
CA ILE A 167 4.69 1.32 -0.56
C ILE A 167 5.24 1.77 0.80
N ARG A 168 4.93 1.05 1.90
CA ARG A 168 5.51 1.33 3.21
C ARG A 168 7.02 1.11 3.23
N TYR A 169 7.51 0.11 2.50
CA TYR A 169 8.96 -0.12 2.38
C TYR A 169 9.65 1.04 1.64
N ILE A 170 9.00 1.65 0.65
CA ILE A 170 9.49 2.88 0.02
C ILE A 170 9.59 4.01 1.07
N ILE A 171 8.56 4.22 1.87
CA ILE A 171 8.55 5.23 2.94
C ILE A 171 9.73 5.00 3.90
N TYR A 172 9.91 3.77 4.38
CA TYR A 172 11.00 3.43 5.29
C TYR A 172 12.38 3.62 4.64
N ALA A 173 12.52 3.30 3.36
CA ALA A 173 13.75 3.51 2.61
C ALA A 173 14.09 5.01 2.51
N PHE A 174 13.12 5.87 2.22
CA PHE A 174 13.33 7.32 2.20
C PHE A 174 13.73 7.87 3.58
N ILE A 175 13.06 7.44 4.65
CA ILE A 175 13.41 7.85 6.00
C ILE A 175 14.82 7.40 6.36
N ALA A 176 15.17 6.14 6.09
CA ALA A 176 16.50 5.60 6.36
C ALA A 176 17.59 6.37 5.58
N ALA A 177 17.38 6.62 4.28
CA ALA A 177 18.32 7.38 3.46
C ALA A 177 18.48 8.81 3.99
N SER A 178 17.40 9.48 4.40
CA SER A 178 17.44 10.83 4.95
C SER A 178 18.20 10.89 6.29
N VAL A 179 18.01 9.91 7.16
CA VAL A 179 18.73 9.80 8.44
C VAL A 179 20.22 9.55 8.18
N ILE A 180 20.57 8.61 7.30
CA ILE A 180 21.96 8.32 6.95
C ILE A 180 22.63 9.55 6.37
N ALA A 181 21.96 10.25 5.44
CA ALA A 181 22.50 11.48 4.85
C ALA A 181 22.71 12.60 5.87
N ALA A 182 21.76 12.78 6.80
CA ALA A 182 21.88 13.76 7.87
C ALA A 182 23.07 13.46 8.80
N PHE A 183 23.18 12.21 9.27
CA PHE A 183 24.33 11.80 10.09
C PHE A 183 25.66 12.00 9.38
N TYR A 184 25.74 11.59 8.11
CA TYR A 184 26.96 11.75 7.36
C TYR A 184 27.37 13.23 7.21
N ASN A 185 26.42 14.10 6.88
CA ASN A 185 26.69 15.55 6.72
C ASN A 185 27.11 16.22 8.05
N ILE A 186 26.68 15.68 9.20
CA ILE A 186 27.09 16.20 10.52
C ILE A 186 28.54 15.78 10.88
N PHE A 187 28.91 14.53 10.57
CA PHE A 187 30.14 13.94 11.06
C PHE A 187 31.28 13.88 10.04
N THR A 188 31.00 14.13 8.76
CA THR A 188 32.00 13.94 7.69
C THR A 188 32.00 15.10 6.71
N THR A 189 33.20 15.61 6.43
CA THR A 189 33.41 16.65 5.40
C THR A 189 33.68 16.09 4.00
N GLN A 190 33.76 14.76 3.86
CA GLN A 190 34.08 14.09 2.60
C GLN A 190 32.81 13.82 1.76
N LYS A 191 32.88 14.10 0.45
CA LYS A 191 31.75 13.92 -0.50
C LYS A 191 31.55 12.49 -1.01
N SER A 192 32.15 11.47 -0.38
CA SER A 192 32.16 10.09 -0.90
C SER A 192 30.89 9.27 -0.62
N LEU A 193 29.94 9.79 0.16
CA LEU A 193 28.72 9.05 0.53
C LEU A 193 27.75 8.82 -0.66
N ASN A 194 27.82 9.61 -1.70
CA ASN A 194 26.87 9.56 -2.82
C ASN A 194 26.79 8.18 -3.45
N ILE A 195 27.90 7.44 -3.55
CA ILE A 195 27.92 6.11 -4.17
C ILE A 195 27.10 5.09 -3.36
N TYR A 196 27.20 5.11 -2.03
CA TYR A 196 26.47 4.17 -1.16
C TYR A 196 24.97 4.48 -1.13
N ILE A 197 24.62 5.77 -1.11
CA ILE A 197 23.20 6.20 -1.19
C ILE A 197 22.63 5.83 -2.56
N ASN A 198 23.34 6.07 -3.64
CA ASN A 198 22.88 5.72 -4.99
C ASN A 198 22.74 4.20 -5.15
N LEU A 199 23.69 3.40 -4.64
CA LEU A 199 23.56 1.94 -4.64
C LEU A 199 22.33 1.47 -3.84
N PHE A 200 22.08 2.08 -2.69
CA PHE A 200 20.89 1.81 -1.90
C PHE A 200 19.60 2.14 -2.69
N PHE A 201 19.52 3.30 -3.33
CA PHE A 201 18.36 3.66 -4.15
C PHE A 201 18.21 2.77 -5.40
N LEU A 202 19.30 2.30 -6.00
CA LEU A 202 19.25 1.34 -7.09
C LEU A 202 18.51 0.05 -6.64
N VAL A 203 18.87 -0.48 -5.47
CA VAL A 203 18.16 -1.63 -4.88
C VAL A 203 16.68 -1.31 -4.64
N VAL A 204 16.36 -0.12 -4.11
CA VAL A 204 14.98 0.32 -3.89
C VAL A 204 14.20 0.36 -5.21
N VAL A 205 14.76 0.88 -6.29
CA VAL A 205 14.12 0.92 -7.62
C VAL A 205 13.77 -0.48 -8.12
N TYR A 206 14.69 -1.45 -8.00
CA TYR A 206 14.41 -2.84 -8.37
C TYR A 206 13.32 -3.48 -7.51
N LEU A 207 13.31 -3.22 -6.20
CA LEU A 207 12.25 -3.69 -5.32
C LEU A 207 10.88 -3.08 -5.68
N VAL A 208 10.85 -1.78 -5.98
CA VAL A 208 9.63 -1.10 -6.45
C VAL A 208 9.14 -1.73 -7.75
N ALA A 209 10.02 -1.92 -8.73
CA ALA A 209 9.67 -2.55 -10.00
C ALA A 209 9.09 -3.96 -9.80
N PHE A 210 9.74 -4.79 -8.98
CA PHE A 210 9.30 -6.14 -8.67
C PHE A 210 7.90 -6.16 -8.04
N HIS A 211 7.65 -5.34 -7.03
CA HIS A 211 6.34 -5.30 -6.36
C HIS A 211 5.26 -4.70 -7.23
N THR A 212 5.58 -3.69 -8.03
CA THR A 212 4.63 -3.05 -8.93
C THR A 212 4.10 -4.02 -9.99
N VAL A 213 4.98 -4.84 -10.57
CA VAL A 213 4.59 -5.86 -11.56
C VAL A 213 3.70 -6.96 -10.93
N ARG A 214 3.90 -7.28 -9.65
CA ARG A 214 3.12 -8.29 -8.92
C ARG A 214 1.82 -7.74 -8.31
N GLN A 215 1.59 -6.44 -8.38
CA GLN A 215 0.40 -5.81 -7.81
C GLN A 215 -0.87 -6.36 -8.47
N LYS A 216 -1.76 -6.96 -7.67
CA LYS A 216 -3.09 -7.41 -8.13
C LYS A 216 -4.09 -6.25 -8.15
N GLU A 217 -5.25 -6.48 -8.78
CA GLU A 217 -6.39 -5.59 -8.68
C GLU A 217 -6.81 -5.50 -7.20
N ILE A 218 -6.82 -4.27 -6.65
CA ILE A 218 -7.07 -4.05 -5.22
C ILE A 218 -8.56 -4.17 -4.92
N TYR A 219 -9.38 -3.55 -5.76
CA TYR A 219 -10.84 -3.53 -5.57
C TYR A 219 -11.52 -4.35 -6.68
N PRO A 220 -12.20 -5.44 -6.35
CA PRO A 220 -12.96 -6.23 -7.30
C PRO A 220 -14.02 -5.40 -7.99
N LYS A 221 -14.30 -5.69 -9.25
CA LYS A 221 -15.40 -5.05 -9.98
C LYS A 221 -16.72 -5.32 -9.27
N GLY A 222 -17.52 -4.27 -9.07
CA GLY A 222 -18.81 -4.36 -8.36
C GLY A 222 -18.75 -4.03 -6.87
N LEU A 223 -17.55 -3.92 -6.27
CA LEU A 223 -17.42 -3.45 -4.90
C LEU A 223 -17.58 -1.92 -4.86
N ARG A 224 -18.62 -1.43 -4.21
CA ARG A 224 -18.70 -0.02 -3.84
C ARG A 224 -17.93 0.17 -2.56
N ILE A 225 -16.84 0.94 -2.64
CA ILE A 225 -15.98 1.21 -1.48
C ILE A 225 -16.76 1.90 -0.36
N GLU A 226 -17.75 2.69 -0.73
CA GLU A 226 -18.68 3.36 0.19
C GLU A 226 -19.42 2.34 1.08
N ASP A 227 -19.78 1.18 0.52
CA ASP A 227 -20.47 0.12 1.24
C ASP A 227 -19.60 -0.59 2.30
N VAL A 228 -18.26 -0.48 2.16
CA VAL A 228 -17.31 -1.12 3.08
C VAL A 228 -16.66 -0.10 4.04
N ILE A 229 -16.46 1.15 3.58
CA ILE A 229 -15.83 2.22 4.38
C ILE A 229 -16.84 2.89 5.32
N ALA A 230 -18.10 3.01 4.92
CA ALA A 230 -19.14 3.62 5.74
C ALA A 230 -19.28 2.92 7.10
N GLU A 231 -19.15 1.59 7.14
CA GLU A 231 -19.22 0.85 8.40
C GLU A 231 -18.03 1.04 9.34
N SER A 232 -16.85 1.40 8.80
CA SER A 232 -15.66 1.62 9.64
C SER A 232 -15.62 2.99 10.33
N ASP A 233 -16.35 3.98 9.78
CA ASP A 233 -16.44 5.35 10.36
C ASP A 233 -17.74 5.59 11.13
N GLU A 234 -18.79 4.74 10.94
CA GLU A 234 -20.11 4.92 11.57
C GLU A 234 -20.24 4.24 12.93
N THR A 235 -19.22 3.56 13.45
CA THR A 235 -19.27 2.95 14.79
C THR A 235 -19.45 3.97 15.93
N GLU A 236 -19.41 5.29 15.66
CA GLU A 236 -19.62 6.29 16.69
C GLU A 236 -20.88 7.17 16.55
N THR A 237 -21.62 7.19 15.42
CA THR A 237 -22.67 8.23 15.27
C THR A 237 -24.01 7.82 14.67
N ASN A 238 -24.24 6.63 14.11
CA ASN A 238 -25.56 6.30 13.53
C ASN A 238 -26.00 4.83 13.70
N SER A 239 -26.47 4.49 14.90
CA SER A 239 -27.22 3.25 15.21
C SER A 239 -28.69 3.26 14.71
N LYS A 240 -29.04 4.02 13.65
CA LYS A 240 -30.44 4.26 13.27
C LYS A 240 -30.92 3.66 11.96
N ASN A 241 -30.09 3.12 11.09
CA ASN A 241 -30.58 2.41 9.91
C ASN A 241 -30.18 0.92 10.00
N LYS A 242 -31.06 0.10 10.61
CA LYS A 242 -30.98 -1.35 10.46
C LYS A 242 -31.17 -1.68 8.99
N LEU A 243 -30.12 -2.21 8.35
CA LEU A 243 -30.13 -2.64 6.94
C LEU A 243 -30.94 -3.92 6.75
N VAL A 244 -31.10 -4.67 7.81
CA VAL A 244 -31.75 -5.98 7.86
C VAL A 244 -32.50 -6.06 9.18
N ASP A 245 -33.71 -6.56 9.17
CA ASP A 245 -34.50 -6.84 10.39
C ASP A 245 -33.83 -7.95 11.23
N ASP A 246 -34.10 -7.98 12.56
CA ASP A 246 -33.45 -8.94 13.45
C ASP A 246 -33.82 -10.39 13.08
N ALA A 247 -35.06 -10.63 12.59
CA ALA A 247 -35.50 -11.95 12.11
C ALA A 247 -34.78 -12.34 10.82
N GLU A 248 -34.66 -11.42 9.87
CA GLU A 248 -33.92 -11.61 8.61
C GLU A 248 -32.42 -11.79 8.87
N LEU A 249 -31.82 -11.08 9.85
CA LEU A 249 -30.43 -11.24 10.24
C LEU A 249 -30.16 -12.68 10.70
N GLU A 250 -31.01 -13.27 11.55
CA GLU A 250 -30.83 -14.64 12.02
C GLU A 250 -31.04 -15.67 10.89
N GLU A 251 -31.97 -15.44 9.98
CA GLU A 251 -32.15 -16.28 8.80
C GLU A 251 -30.90 -16.26 7.90
N LEU A 252 -30.37 -15.07 7.61
CA LEU A 252 -29.17 -14.91 6.80
C LEU A 252 -27.91 -15.51 7.46
N LYS A 253 -27.79 -15.43 8.80
CA LYS A 253 -26.71 -16.10 9.56
C LYS A 253 -26.77 -17.62 9.38
N ILE A 254 -27.95 -18.21 9.53
CA ILE A 254 -28.15 -19.66 9.35
C ILE A 254 -27.80 -20.05 7.92
N LYS A 255 -28.32 -19.32 6.93
CA LYS A 255 -28.06 -19.56 5.50
C LYS A 255 -26.56 -19.46 5.18
N LEU A 256 -25.87 -18.44 5.71
CA LEU A 256 -24.43 -18.28 5.53
C LEU A 256 -23.64 -19.42 6.17
N THR A 257 -24.01 -19.85 7.37
CA THR A 257 -23.35 -20.96 8.05
C THR A 257 -23.49 -22.27 7.26
N ILE A 258 -24.70 -22.56 6.79
CA ILE A 258 -24.95 -23.75 5.94
C ILE A 258 -24.14 -23.70 4.65
N LEU A 259 -24.09 -22.54 3.98
CA LEU A 259 -23.30 -22.36 2.77
C LEU A 259 -21.79 -22.60 3.03
N MET A 260 -21.27 -22.05 4.12
CA MET A 260 -19.86 -22.22 4.50
C MET A 260 -19.52 -23.69 4.82
N GLU A 261 -20.40 -24.44 5.46
CA GLU A 261 -20.16 -25.84 5.84
C GLU A 261 -20.38 -26.81 4.66
N LYS A 262 -21.44 -26.61 3.87
CA LYS A 262 -21.82 -27.53 2.78
C LYS A 262 -20.99 -27.29 1.53
N ASP A 263 -20.96 -26.07 1.01
CA ASP A 263 -20.33 -25.74 -0.27
C ASP A 263 -18.86 -25.35 -0.13
N LYS A 264 -18.42 -25.05 1.10
CA LYS A 264 -17.03 -24.72 1.48
C LYS A 264 -16.39 -23.65 0.58
N PRO A 265 -17.06 -22.52 0.32
CA PRO A 265 -16.53 -21.48 -0.57
C PRO A 265 -15.20 -20.91 -0.07
N TYR A 266 -14.87 -21.07 1.21
CA TYR A 266 -13.60 -20.64 1.80
C TYR A 266 -12.37 -21.36 1.23
N LEU A 267 -12.54 -22.49 0.52
CA LEU A 267 -11.45 -23.18 -0.16
C LEU A 267 -10.97 -22.46 -1.42
N ASP A 268 -11.81 -21.55 -1.99
CA ASP A 268 -11.36 -20.62 -3.02
C ASP A 268 -10.44 -19.58 -2.39
N ASN A 269 -9.16 -19.58 -2.81
CA ASN A 269 -8.14 -18.67 -2.27
C ASN A 269 -8.36 -17.21 -2.67
N ASP A 270 -9.13 -16.94 -3.73
CA ASP A 270 -9.50 -15.60 -4.21
C ASP A 270 -10.91 -15.18 -3.78
N LEU A 271 -11.52 -15.90 -2.81
CA LEU A 271 -12.83 -15.55 -2.25
C LEU A 271 -12.79 -14.13 -1.67
N ASN A 272 -13.76 -13.33 -2.09
CA ASN A 272 -14.02 -12.00 -1.56
C ASN A 272 -15.50 -11.81 -1.19
N LEU A 273 -15.81 -10.70 -0.52
CA LEU A 273 -17.15 -10.38 -0.04
C LEU A 273 -18.21 -10.43 -1.14
N ILE A 274 -17.87 -9.89 -2.33
CA ILE A 274 -18.84 -9.84 -3.46
C ILE A 274 -19.16 -11.24 -3.96
N ARG A 275 -18.13 -12.09 -4.18
CA ARG A 275 -18.35 -13.47 -4.62
C ARG A 275 -19.15 -14.30 -3.61
N LEU A 276 -18.95 -14.05 -2.32
CA LEU A 276 -19.72 -14.74 -1.29
C LEU A 276 -21.18 -14.22 -1.23
N ALA A 277 -21.39 -12.92 -1.40
CA ALA A 277 -22.71 -12.30 -1.46
C ALA A 277 -23.52 -12.80 -2.69
N GLU A 278 -22.86 -12.93 -3.85
CA GLU A 278 -23.44 -13.51 -5.07
C GLU A 278 -23.94 -14.94 -4.82
N LYS A 279 -23.17 -15.78 -4.11
CA LYS A 279 -23.59 -17.15 -3.75
C LYS A 279 -24.81 -17.18 -2.80
N MET A 280 -24.96 -16.14 -2.00
CA MET A 280 -26.12 -15.98 -1.11
C MET A 280 -27.31 -15.28 -1.77
N CYS A 281 -27.13 -14.74 -3.00
CA CYS A 281 -28.13 -13.92 -3.71
C CYS A 281 -28.52 -12.65 -2.93
N ILE A 282 -27.56 -12.01 -2.23
CA ILE A 282 -27.71 -10.75 -1.51
C ILE A 282 -26.65 -9.73 -1.95
N SER A 283 -26.82 -8.46 -1.55
CA SER A 283 -25.81 -7.44 -1.82
C SER A 283 -24.56 -7.61 -0.93
N GLY A 284 -23.40 -7.12 -1.40
CA GLY A 284 -22.17 -7.10 -0.59
C GLY A 284 -22.36 -6.34 0.73
N HIS A 285 -23.17 -5.29 0.72
CA HIS A 285 -23.48 -4.50 1.91
C HIS A 285 -24.30 -5.29 2.94
N GLN A 286 -25.34 -6.01 2.50
CA GLN A 286 -26.09 -6.90 3.39
C GLN A 286 -25.21 -7.99 3.98
N LEU A 287 -24.33 -8.61 3.16
CA LEU A 287 -23.42 -9.64 3.68
C LEU A 287 -22.42 -9.08 4.68
N SER A 288 -21.84 -7.88 4.41
CA SER A 288 -20.97 -7.18 5.35
C SER A 288 -21.67 -6.95 6.69
N TYR A 289 -22.90 -6.44 6.65
CA TYR A 289 -23.74 -6.24 7.83
C TYR A 289 -23.98 -7.54 8.61
N VAL A 290 -24.35 -8.63 7.92
CA VAL A 290 -24.56 -9.95 8.55
C VAL A 290 -23.31 -10.46 9.25
N ILE A 291 -22.13 -10.31 8.62
CA ILE A 291 -20.87 -10.76 9.22
C ILE A 291 -20.50 -9.89 10.41
N ASN A 292 -20.59 -8.57 10.28
CA ASN A 292 -20.17 -7.65 11.34
C ASN A 292 -21.12 -7.67 12.53
N GLN A 293 -22.45 -7.63 12.30
CA GLN A 293 -23.45 -7.61 13.38
C GLN A 293 -23.84 -9.00 13.87
N GLY A 294 -23.93 -9.95 12.94
CA GLY A 294 -24.38 -11.30 13.26
C GLY A 294 -23.30 -12.20 13.87
N PHE A 295 -22.05 -12.04 13.46
CA PHE A 295 -20.92 -12.84 13.96
C PHE A 295 -19.87 -12.02 14.73
N GLU A 296 -20.03 -10.69 14.82
CA GLU A 296 -19.08 -9.77 15.47
C GLU A 296 -17.64 -9.88 14.91
N GLU A 297 -17.52 -10.22 13.64
CA GLU A 297 -16.26 -10.47 12.95
C GLU A 297 -16.20 -9.64 11.65
N ASN A 298 -14.99 -9.30 11.18
CA ASN A 298 -14.83 -8.82 9.81
C ASN A 298 -14.74 -9.99 8.82
N PHE A 299 -14.94 -9.72 7.53
CA PHE A 299 -14.93 -10.73 6.47
C PHE A 299 -13.64 -11.56 6.45
N PHE A 300 -12.48 -10.92 6.61
CA PHE A 300 -11.18 -11.59 6.63
C PHE A 300 -11.12 -12.63 7.77
N TYR A 301 -11.53 -12.24 8.98
CA TYR A 301 -11.47 -13.13 10.14
C TYR A 301 -12.49 -14.27 10.00
N PHE A 302 -13.71 -13.95 9.59
CA PHE A 302 -14.78 -14.90 9.36
C PHE A 302 -14.37 -16.03 8.41
N VAL A 303 -13.86 -15.69 7.22
CA VAL A 303 -13.43 -16.70 6.24
C VAL A 303 -12.22 -17.50 6.74
N ASN A 304 -11.22 -16.84 7.31
CA ASN A 304 -10.00 -17.52 7.74
C ASN A 304 -10.24 -18.44 8.94
N LYS A 305 -11.25 -18.22 9.75
CA LYS A 305 -11.68 -19.14 10.83
C LYS A 305 -12.09 -20.52 10.27
N TYR A 306 -12.87 -20.55 9.17
CA TYR A 306 -13.21 -21.80 8.48
C TYR A 306 -11.99 -22.47 7.85
N ARG A 307 -11.09 -21.69 7.21
CA ARG A 307 -9.84 -22.21 6.65
C ARG A 307 -8.95 -22.84 7.70
N VAL A 308 -8.80 -22.17 8.85
CA VAL A 308 -7.99 -22.68 9.97
C VAL A 308 -8.63 -23.94 10.56
N LYS A 309 -9.97 -23.98 10.75
CA LYS A 309 -10.68 -25.18 11.17
C LYS A 309 -10.39 -26.36 10.23
N LYS A 310 -10.47 -26.14 8.91
CA LYS A 310 -10.12 -27.14 7.91
C LYS A 310 -8.66 -27.60 8.01
N ALA A 311 -7.72 -26.65 8.17
CA ALA A 311 -6.30 -26.98 8.38
C ALA A 311 -6.06 -27.83 9.65
N MET A 312 -6.75 -27.50 10.75
CA MET A 312 -6.68 -28.28 12.01
C MET A 312 -7.15 -29.73 11.80
N GLU A 313 -8.25 -29.93 11.04
CA GLU A 313 -8.76 -31.28 10.69
C GLU A 313 -7.69 -32.06 9.92
N LEU A 314 -7.08 -31.44 8.89
CA LEU A 314 -6.06 -32.09 8.08
C LEU A 314 -4.78 -32.36 8.87
N LEU A 315 -4.37 -31.45 9.76
CA LEU A 315 -3.19 -31.62 10.61
C LEU A 315 -3.35 -32.73 11.66
N LYS A 316 -4.59 -33.00 12.11
CA LYS A 316 -4.90 -34.10 13.06
C LYS A 316 -4.99 -35.45 12.39
N ASN A 317 -5.36 -35.52 11.10
CA ASN A 317 -5.56 -36.78 10.41
C ASN A 317 -4.23 -37.35 9.87
N SER A 318 -3.87 -38.56 10.30
CA SER A 318 -2.63 -39.27 9.92
C SER A 318 -2.52 -39.59 8.42
N GLU A 319 -3.64 -39.65 7.69
CA GLU A 319 -3.62 -39.85 6.23
C GLU A 319 -2.90 -38.72 5.52
N TYR A 320 -2.88 -37.51 6.10
CA TYR A 320 -2.24 -36.30 5.54
C TYR A 320 -0.81 -36.06 6.09
N ASP A 321 -0.23 -37.01 6.83
CA ASP A 321 1.14 -36.86 7.38
C ASP A 321 2.22 -36.71 6.30
N LYS A 322 1.97 -37.24 5.12
CA LYS A 322 2.85 -37.08 3.95
C LYS A 322 2.84 -35.68 3.35
N LEU A 323 1.80 -34.88 3.63
CA LEU A 323 1.72 -33.52 3.14
C LEU A 323 2.59 -32.57 3.98
N THR A 324 3.27 -31.66 3.28
CA THR A 324 3.95 -30.56 3.95
C THR A 324 2.95 -29.63 4.62
N ILE A 325 3.40 -28.90 5.66
CA ILE A 325 2.57 -27.87 6.32
C ILE A 325 2.02 -26.86 5.29
N LEU A 326 2.84 -26.48 4.30
CA LEU A 326 2.41 -25.56 3.26
C LEU A 326 1.33 -26.14 2.34
N ALA A 327 1.44 -27.41 1.98
CA ALA A 327 0.43 -28.12 1.18
C ALA A 327 -0.93 -28.15 1.91
N ILE A 328 -0.93 -28.42 3.22
CA ILE A 328 -2.16 -28.34 4.05
C ILE A 328 -2.75 -26.93 4.06
N GLY A 329 -1.89 -25.90 4.10
CA GLY A 329 -2.37 -24.52 3.98
C GLY A 329 -3.09 -24.27 2.65
N PHE A 330 -2.56 -24.75 1.53
CA PHE A 330 -3.19 -24.61 0.21
C PHE A 330 -4.50 -25.41 0.11
N GLU A 331 -4.52 -26.66 0.59
CA GLU A 331 -5.74 -27.49 0.66
C GLU A 331 -6.83 -26.88 1.55
N SER A 332 -6.45 -25.98 2.46
CA SER A 332 -7.38 -25.27 3.34
C SER A 332 -7.82 -23.91 2.76
N GLY A 333 -7.43 -23.56 1.52
CA GLY A 333 -7.82 -22.33 0.84
C GLY A 333 -6.91 -21.13 1.07
N PHE A 334 -5.75 -21.30 1.70
CA PHE A 334 -4.74 -20.24 1.76
C PHE A 334 -3.92 -20.23 0.47
N ASN A 335 -3.41 -19.04 0.10
CA ASN A 335 -2.59 -18.86 -1.11
C ASN A 335 -1.09 -18.67 -0.82
N SER A 336 -0.71 -18.55 0.44
CA SER A 336 0.71 -18.38 0.81
C SER A 336 1.01 -18.91 2.22
N LYS A 337 2.29 -19.26 2.43
CA LYS A 337 2.81 -19.67 3.74
C LYS A 337 2.61 -18.59 4.80
N THR A 338 2.81 -17.32 4.41
CA THR A 338 2.74 -16.19 5.35
C THR A 338 1.31 -15.98 5.83
N SER A 339 0.32 -15.96 4.92
CA SER A 339 -1.09 -15.78 5.27
C SER A 339 -1.59 -16.94 6.13
N PHE A 340 -1.23 -18.18 5.78
CA PHE A 340 -1.56 -19.37 6.55
C PHE A 340 -1.00 -19.31 7.97
N ASN A 341 0.32 -19.15 8.13
CA ASN A 341 0.94 -19.12 9.46
C ASN A 341 0.39 -18.00 10.34
N THR A 342 0.18 -16.81 9.76
CA THR A 342 -0.33 -15.65 10.51
C THR A 342 -1.76 -15.88 10.98
N ALA A 343 -2.65 -16.35 10.10
CA ALA A 343 -4.04 -16.62 10.45
C ALA A 343 -4.14 -17.77 11.45
N PHE A 344 -3.41 -18.86 11.22
CA PHE A 344 -3.42 -20.03 12.08
C PHE A 344 -2.95 -19.69 13.50
N LYS A 345 -1.80 -19.00 13.64
CA LYS A 345 -1.28 -18.57 14.95
C LYS A 345 -2.21 -17.58 15.65
N LYS A 346 -2.85 -16.67 14.91
CA LYS A 346 -3.79 -15.69 15.49
C LYS A 346 -5.04 -16.36 16.05
N ILE A 347 -5.52 -17.44 15.43
CA ILE A 347 -6.77 -18.12 15.81
C ILE A 347 -6.51 -19.22 16.85
N THR A 348 -5.40 -19.96 16.73
CA THR A 348 -5.12 -21.14 17.58
C THR A 348 -4.09 -20.89 18.67
N THR A 349 -3.38 -19.75 18.63
CA THR A 349 -2.18 -19.40 19.44
C THR A 349 -0.92 -20.22 19.11
N PHE A 350 -1.05 -21.33 18.39
CA PHE A 350 0.04 -22.20 17.96
C PHE A 350 0.42 -21.94 16.49
N THR A 351 1.65 -22.24 16.12
CA THR A 351 2.00 -22.38 14.70
C THR A 351 1.47 -23.72 14.16
N PRO A 352 1.21 -23.84 12.83
CA PRO A 352 0.77 -25.12 12.25
C PRO A 352 1.72 -26.30 12.54
N THR A 353 3.02 -26.03 12.63
CA THR A 353 4.04 -27.02 12.93
C THR A 353 3.95 -27.50 14.39
N GLU A 354 3.81 -26.59 15.34
CA GLU A 354 3.59 -26.90 16.75
C GLU A 354 2.29 -27.68 16.93
N TYR A 355 1.20 -27.24 16.29
CA TYR A 355 -0.10 -27.91 16.35
C TYR A 355 -0.04 -29.34 15.85
N ARG A 356 0.69 -29.63 14.74
CA ARG A 356 0.88 -31.01 14.24
C ARG A 356 1.70 -31.86 15.21
N LYS A 357 2.73 -31.30 15.87
CA LYS A 357 3.56 -32.04 16.85
C LYS A 357 2.79 -32.39 18.11
N ASN A 358 1.94 -31.48 18.59
CA ASN A 358 1.20 -31.63 19.83
C ASN A 358 -0.19 -32.25 19.63
N ARG A 359 -0.44 -32.91 18.48
CA ARG A 359 -1.76 -33.45 18.14
C ARG A 359 -2.28 -34.53 19.11
N SER A 360 -1.37 -35.18 19.88
CA SER A 360 -1.75 -36.15 20.92
C SER A 360 -2.26 -35.49 22.20
N ASP A 361 -1.94 -34.20 22.40
CA ASP A 361 -2.23 -33.46 23.64
C ASP A 361 -3.35 -32.43 23.44
N LEU A 362 -3.92 -32.31 22.21
CA LEU A 362 -4.99 -31.42 21.77
C LEU A 362 -6.20 -32.23 21.23
#